data_9996b15df0eebf34979d2c8fdc99bc19
#
_entry.id   9996b15df0eebf34979d2c8fdc99bc19
#
_cell.length_a   1.000
_cell.length_b   1.000
_cell.length_c   1.000
_cell.angle_alpha   90.00
_cell.angle_beta   90.00
_cell.angle_gamma   90.00
#
_symmetry.space_group_name_H-M   'P 1'
#
loop_
_entity.id
_entity.type
_entity.pdbx_description
1 polymer ?
#
loop_
_entity_poly.entity_id
_entity_poly.type
_entity_poly.pdbx_seq_one_letter_code
_entity_poly.pdbx_strand_id
1 'polypeptide(L)'
;MTKRRLRTGALLTAALLLAGCGGPRPDDARAALERQRAELEEAIVDNPKAVVERVALARIATRLGDGVAAEAAVKEALVAGGNAAVLRPLLARAYAMQGDGRRALDALDAGPIAPDMMGEAAWVAADVHLDDGNLGAAREALDRAVRELPHEAALWVDVARFREANADTPGARDAVDYAIELDPANSAAFALKANLIRDQQGLTAALDWYDKALAADPGNAEALIDQAATLGDLGRYRDMLAALRRAAAIVPGEPRLYYLQAVLAARAGRFALARSLLQRTRGRMDDEPGFMLLSAVVELELGGQALSASWSERLVEAQPHNFTARRLLAAADWADADSDGAAEALAPIVARADADSWSLLLAARVAAERGRTQESAALQARAAALTPGEAPPFAPDGDDALVAMAADAAPLDPAKAIPAISADIAHDRFARAIARAAKLRDANPGVADAHLLFGDAAMAGGRYDLAVAAYRKARDLDAGEAPALRLANALFRAGDPAGSGAAILALRDSQPSSVAADRLAAALAMDMERWDQAIAHLGRVRRRIGDRDAVVLRDLARAWMAKGDAVRALPLAARAYRLQPLNGDIMLLYADLLAGQGDTKNAEALRDKAAQIGR
;
A
#
# COMPACT_ATOMS: atom_id res chain seq x y z
N MET A 1 59.56 -58.96 26.26
CA MET A 1 58.51 -59.96 26.62
C MET A 1 57.15 -59.34 26.64
N THR A 2 56.31 -59.85 25.74
CA THR A 2 54.87 -60.13 25.82
C THR A 2 53.87 -58.96 26.03
N LYS A 3 53.23 -58.65 24.93
CA LYS A 3 51.74 -58.76 24.65
C LYS A 3 50.82 -57.91 25.52
N ARG A 4 50.08 -56.97 24.93
CA ARG A 4 48.66 -57.23 24.46
C ARG A 4 48.10 -56.06 23.64
N ARG A 5 47.79 -56.35 22.40
CA ARG A 5 46.82 -55.65 21.58
C ARG A 5 45.39 -55.97 22.05
N LEU A 6 44.44 -55.13 21.62
CA LEU A 6 42.99 -55.28 21.59
C LEU A 6 42.22 -54.58 22.72
N ARG A 7 41.67 -53.40 22.34
CA ARG A 7 40.22 -53.12 22.37
C ARG A 7 39.99 -51.63 22.09
N THR A 8 40.05 -51.28 20.83
CA THR A 8 39.46 -50.06 20.28
C THR A 8 38.48 -50.49 19.18
N GLY A 9 37.24 -50.72 19.55
CA GLY A 9 36.22 -51.14 18.61
C GLY A 9 34.90 -51.32 19.32
N ALA A 10 34.30 -50.27 19.87
CA ALA A 10 32.89 -50.24 20.30
C ALA A 10 32.49 -48.89 20.93
N LEU A 11 32.79 -47.76 20.27
CA LEU A 11 32.28 -46.43 20.66
C LEU A 11 32.04 -45.51 19.47
N LEU A 12 31.79 -46.08 18.30
CA LEU A 12 31.52 -45.33 17.05
C LEU A 12 30.12 -45.61 16.44
N THR A 13 29.19 -46.14 17.25
CA THR A 13 27.84 -46.48 16.79
C THR A 13 26.72 -45.87 17.63
N ALA A 14 26.98 -44.87 18.45
CA ALA A 14 25.96 -44.21 19.25
C ALA A 14 25.84 -42.69 19.00
N ALA A 15 26.55 -42.11 18.01
CA ALA A 15 26.49 -40.70 17.66
C ALA A 15 25.74 -40.43 16.32
N LEU A 16 25.09 -41.42 15.73
CA LEU A 16 24.42 -41.33 14.42
C LEU A 16 22.91 -41.43 14.48
N LEU A 17 22.28 -41.22 15.67
CA LEU A 17 20.81 -41.27 15.82
C LEU A 17 20.18 -40.01 16.47
N LEU A 18 20.91 -38.87 16.43
CA LEU A 18 20.34 -37.55 16.78
C LEU A 18 20.68 -36.47 15.74
N ALA A 19 20.98 -36.85 14.50
CA ALA A 19 20.86 -35.97 13.35
C ALA A 19 19.38 -35.93 12.96
N GLY A 20 18.59 -35.24 13.75
CA GLY A 20 17.22 -34.87 13.42
C GLY A 20 17.22 -33.99 12.18
N CYS A 21 16.21 -34.15 11.37
CA CYS A 21 15.80 -33.46 10.16
C CYS A 21 15.98 -31.92 10.22
N GLY A 22 17.19 -31.41 10.11
CA GLY A 22 17.51 -30.01 9.89
C GLY A 22 18.44 -29.98 8.68
N GLY A 23 17.93 -29.55 7.54
CA GLY A 23 18.80 -29.14 6.44
C GLY A 23 19.80 -28.09 6.90
N PRO A 24 20.91 -27.87 6.18
CA PRO A 24 21.91 -26.88 6.54
C PRO A 24 21.22 -25.52 6.76
N ARG A 25 21.59 -24.81 7.84
CA ARG A 25 21.08 -23.46 8.08
C ARG A 25 21.46 -22.55 6.91
N PRO A 26 20.63 -21.59 6.51
CA PRO A 26 20.92 -20.71 5.37
C PRO A 26 22.25 -19.97 5.49
N ASP A 27 22.64 -19.56 6.69
CA ASP A 27 23.99 -19.01 6.95
C ASP A 27 25.10 -20.01 6.66
N ASP A 28 24.84 -21.30 6.86
CA ASP A 28 25.77 -22.37 6.53
C ASP A 28 25.90 -22.57 5.00
N ALA A 29 24.81 -22.35 4.25
CA ALA A 29 24.80 -22.47 2.77
C ALA A 29 25.58 -21.32 2.11
N ARG A 30 25.35 -20.06 2.51
CA ARG A 30 26.13 -18.92 2.02
C ARG A 30 27.60 -19.03 2.42
N ALA A 31 27.88 -19.36 3.67
CA ALA A 31 29.23 -19.59 4.15
C ALA A 31 29.92 -20.77 3.42
N ALA A 32 29.18 -21.78 2.99
CA ALA A 32 29.71 -22.86 2.16
C ALA A 32 30.11 -22.36 0.75
N LEU A 33 29.28 -21.51 0.12
CA LEU A 33 29.61 -20.88 -1.16
C LEU A 33 30.82 -19.96 -1.06
N GLU A 34 30.93 -19.18 0.02
CA GLU A 34 32.10 -18.32 0.27
C GLU A 34 33.38 -19.13 0.50
N ARG A 35 33.31 -20.27 1.20
CA ARG A 35 34.44 -21.18 1.31
C ARG A 35 34.85 -21.78 -0.03
N GLN A 36 33.88 -22.26 -0.82
CA GLN A 36 34.14 -22.76 -2.18
C GLN A 36 34.77 -21.70 -3.08
N ARG A 37 34.30 -20.43 -2.95
CA ARG A 37 34.89 -19.29 -3.65
C ARG A 37 36.38 -19.16 -3.31
N ALA A 38 36.74 -19.15 -2.02
CA ALA A 38 38.10 -19.02 -1.57
C ALA A 38 38.99 -20.19 -2.04
N GLU A 39 38.49 -21.42 -1.98
CA GLU A 39 39.20 -22.62 -2.48
C GLU A 39 39.47 -22.52 -4.00
N LEU A 40 38.50 -22.02 -4.80
CA LEU A 40 38.67 -21.83 -6.23
C LEU A 40 39.64 -20.68 -6.56
N GLU A 41 39.61 -19.60 -5.80
CA GLU A 41 40.53 -18.47 -5.93
C GLU A 41 41.98 -18.93 -5.67
N GLU A 42 42.23 -19.78 -4.65
CA GLU A 42 43.53 -20.39 -4.36
C GLU A 42 43.96 -21.32 -5.49
N ALA A 43 43.08 -22.20 -5.97
CA ALA A 43 43.38 -23.12 -7.08
C ALA A 43 43.72 -22.38 -8.39
N ILE A 44 43.10 -21.20 -8.64
CA ILE A 44 43.39 -20.35 -9.79
C ILE A 44 44.76 -19.68 -9.69
N VAL A 45 45.19 -19.31 -8.47
CA VAL A 45 46.53 -18.77 -8.23
C VAL A 45 47.62 -19.83 -8.55
N ASP A 46 47.39 -21.07 -8.15
CA ASP A 46 48.32 -22.17 -8.39
C ASP A 46 48.34 -22.59 -9.89
N ASN A 47 47.24 -22.44 -10.61
CA ASN A 47 47.16 -22.74 -12.02
C ASN A 47 46.53 -21.58 -12.83
N PRO A 48 47.33 -20.65 -13.37
CA PRO A 48 46.82 -19.49 -14.13
C PRO A 48 46.04 -19.83 -15.42
N LYS A 49 46.07 -21.06 -15.90
CA LYS A 49 45.30 -21.54 -17.07
C LYS A 49 44.06 -22.38 -16.69
N ALA A 50 43.70 -22.41 -15.43
CA ALA A 50 42.56 -23.17 -14.91
C ALA A 50 41.22 -22.57 -15.41
N VAL A 51 40.75 -23.01 -16.58
CA VAL A 51 39.47 -22.57 -17.17
C VAL A 51 38.29 -23.11 -16.36
N VAL A 52 38.33 -24.37 -15.95
CA VAL A 52 37.22 -25.04 -15.24
C VAL A 52 36.94 -24.36 -13.89
N GLU A 53 37.99 -24.05 -13.15
CA GLU A 53 37.92 -23.40 -11.86
C GLU A 53 37.37 -21.97 -11.98
N ARG A 54 37.74 -21.23 -13.05
CA ARG A 54 37.17 -19.90 -13.33
C ARG A 54 35.69 -19.95 -13.70
N VAL A 55 35.27 -20.95 -14.48
CA VAL A 55 33.85 -21.17 -14.77
C VAL A 55 33.06 -21.52 -13.50
N ALA A 56 33.65 -22.36 -12.63
CA ALA A 56 33.05 -22.67 -11.33
C ALA A 56 32.97 -21.43 -10.45
N LEU A 57 34.03 -20.61 -10.42
CA LEU A 57 34.06 -19.33 -9.69
C LEU A 57 32.97 -18.38 -10.21
N ALA A 58 32.79 -18.24 -11.52
CA ALA A 58 31.74 -17.43 -12.11
C ALA A 58 30.35 -17.87 -11.65
N ARG A 59 30.08 -19.19 -11.67
CA ARG A 59 28.80 -19.76 -11.21
C ARG A 59 28.57 -19.52 -9.71
N ILE A 60 29.62 -19.62 -8.87
CA ILE A 60 29.53 -19.33 -7.43
C ILE A 60 29.28 -17.84 -7.21
N ALA A 61 29.98 -16.95 -7.94
CA ALA A 61 29.76 -15.51 -7.86
C ALA A 61 28.31 -15.13 -8.26
N THR A 62 27.77 -15.77 -9.32
CA THR A 62 26.36 -15.64 -9.71
C THR A 62 25.42 -16.05 -8.56
N ARG A 63 25.66 -17.19 -7.92
CA ARG A 63 24.83 -17.66 -6.79
C ARG A 63 24.95 -16.78 -5.54
N LEU A 64 26.09 -16.12 -5.36
CA LEU A 64 26.30 -15.14 -4.29
C LEU A 64 25.73 -13.75 -4.60
N GLY A 65 25.23 -13.53 -5.82
CA GLY A 65 24.70 -12.22 -6.25
C GLY A 65 25.79 -11.22 -6.68
N ASP A 66 27.02 -11.68 -6.88
CA ASP A 66 28.18 -10.82 -7.22
C ASP A 66 28.42 -10.83 -8.75
N GLY A 67 27.62 -10.04 -9.47
CA GLY A 67 27.71 -9.92 -10.93
C GLY A 67 29.06 -9.40 -11.42
N VAL A 68 29.75 -8.55 -10.63
CA VAL A 68 31.06 -8.00 -10.98
C VAL A 68 32.15 -9.10 -10.90
N ALA A 69 32.14 -9.89 -9.83
CA ALA A 69 33.06 -11.03 -9.70
C ALA A 69 32.76 -12.11 -10.76
N ALA A 70 31.49 -12.36 -11.07
CA ALA A 70 31.10 -13.28 -12.13
C ALA A 70 31.63 -12.82 -13.50
N GLU A 71 31.47 -11.55 -13.86
CA GLU A 71 32.02 -10.96 -15.09
C GLU A 71 33.54 -11.14 -15.18
N ALA A 72 34.26 -10.80 -14.10
CA ALA A 72 35.72 -10.92 -14.04
C ALA A 72 36.14 -12.38 -14.29
N ALA A 73 35.55 -13.33 -13.56
CA ALA A 73 35.88 -14.75 -13.68
C ALA A 73 35.61 -15.30 -15.10
N VAL A 74 34.50 -14.92 -15.75
CA VAL A 74 34.20 -15.33 -17.14
C VAL A 74 35.20 -14.72 -18.11
N LYS A 75 35.55 -13.43 -18.00
CA LYS A 75 36.56 -12.80 -18.87
C LYS A 75 37.93 -13.42 -18.73
N GLU A 76 38.35 -13.73 -17.52
CA GLU A 76 39.59 -14.45 -17.28
C GLU A 76 39.56 -15.88 -17.84
N ALA A 77 38.41 -16.58 -17.77
CA ALA A 77 38.23 -17.87 -18.40
C ALA A 77 38.37 -17.80 -19.93
N LEU A 78 37.83 -16.75 -20.55
CA LEU A 78 38.01 -16.50 -22.01
C LEU A 78 39.47 -16.25 -22.36
N VAL A 79 40.18 -15.43 -21.60
CA VAL A 79 41.64 -15.17 -21.80
C VAL A 79 42.46 -16.43 -21.60
N ALA A 80 42.08 -17.33 -20.68
CA ALA A 80 42.73 -18.60 -20.45
C ALA A 80 42.44 -19.64 -21.55
N GLY A 81 41.63 -19.32 -22.58
CA GLY A 81 41.34 -20.17 -23.72
C GLY A 81 40.03 -20.95 -23.56
N GLY A 82 39.15 -20.55 -22.68
CA GLY A 82 37.83 -21.17 -22.51
C GLY A 82 36.94 -21.02 -23.72
N ASN A 83 36.02 -21.99 -23.92
CA ASN A 83 35.11 -22.02 -25.07
C ASN A 83 34.10 -20.87 -25.00
N ALA A 84 34.22 -19.90 -25.88
CA ALA A 84 33.34 -18.73 -25.92
C ALA A 84 31.86 -19.09 -26.11
N ALA A 85 31.54 -20.16 -26.80
CA ALA A 85 30.14 -20.60 -27.00
C ALA A 85 29.46 -21.04 -25.66
N VAL A 86 30.24 -21.56 -24.72
CA VAL A 86 29.78 -21.92 -23.37
C VAL A 86 29.78 -20.71 -22.42
N LEU A 87 30.74 -19.80 -22.59
CA LEU A 87 30.98 -18.69 -21.66
C LEU A 87 30.10 -17.47 -21.93
N ARG A 88 29.56 -17.28 -23.15
CA ARG A 88 28.69 -16.15 -23.51
C ARG A 88 27.44 -16.05 -22.64
N PRO A 89 26.66 -17.11 -22.42
CA PRO A 89 25.49 -17.00 -21.53
C PRO A 89 25.85 -16.64 -20.08
N LEU A 90 26.99 -17.15 -19.57
CA LEU A 90 27.47 -16.79 -18.23
C LEU A 90 27.91 -15.32 -18.15
N LEU A 91 28.55 -14.80 -19.22
CA LEU A 91 28.91 -13.39 -19.30
C LEU A 91 27.65 -12.51 -19.39
N ALA A 92 26.68 -12.91 -20.20
CA ALA A 92 25.40 -12.21 -20.30
C ALA A 92 24.66 -12.19 -18.97
N ARG A 93 24.64 -13.30 -18.23
CA ARG A 93 24.08 -13.38 -16.88
C ARG A 93 24.76 -12.38 -15.93
N ALA A 94 26.09 -12.31 -15.97
CA ALA A 94 26.87 -11.38 -15.16
C ALA A 94 26.55 -9.91 -15.47
N TYR A 95 26.31 -9.56 -16.74
CA TYR A 95 25.87 -8.22 -17.14
C TYR A 95 24.43 -7.92 -16.72
N ALA A 96 23.50 -8.85 -16.90
CA ALA A 96 22.12 -8.72 -16.46
C ALA A 96 22.06 -8.46 -14.94
N MET A 97 22.82 -9.20 -14.14
CA MET A 97 22.92 -8.98 -12.69
C MET A 97 23.46 -7.60 -12.28
N GLN A 98 24.20 -6.92 -13.16
CA GLN A 98 24.67 -5.54 -12.97
C GLN A 98 23.68 -4.49 -13.47
N GLY A 99 22.50 -4.90 -14.01
CA GLY A 99 21.51 -4.02 -14.62
C GLY A 99 21.91 -3.51 -16.01
N ASP A 100 22.90 -4.15 -16.65
CA ASP A 100 23.34 -3.79 -18.01
C ASP A 100 22.74 -4.78 -19.04
N GLY A 101 21.42 -4.67 -19.22
CA GLY A 101 20.66 -5.54 -20.14
C GLY A 101 21.15 -5.46 -21.57
N ARG A 102 21.57 -4.27 -22.03
CA ARG A 102 22.11 -4.10 -23.38
C ARG A 102 23.39 -4.94 -23.59
N ARG A 103 24.36 -4.83 -22.66
CA ARG A 103 25.59 -5.64 -22.76
C ARG A 103 25.33 -7.13 -22.61
N ALA A 104 24.30 -7.50 -21.86
CA ALA A 104 23.89 -8.90 -21.73
C ALA A 104 23.39 -9.45 -23.08
N LEU A 105 22.49 -8.75 -23.77
CA LEU A 105 22.02 -9.17 -25.11
C LEU A 105 23.14 -9.13 -26.16
N ASP A 106 23.97 -8.08 -26.18
CA ASP A 106 25.14 -7.98 -27.06
C ASP A 106 26.08 -9.18 -26.87
N ALA A 107 26.27 -9.66 -25.63
CA ALA A 107 27.11 -10.83 -25.36
C ALA A 107 26.51 -12.14 -25.91
N LEU A 108 25.19 -12.28 -25.87
CA LEU A 108 24.49 -13.44 -26.47
C LEU A 108 24.59 -13.44 -28.01
N ASP A 109 24.50 -12.25 -28.62
CA ASP A 109 24.53 -12.08 -30.08
C ASP A 109 25.95 -12.07 -30.65
N ALA A 110 26.98 -12.00 -29.81
CA ALA A 110 28.39 -11.96 -30.26
C ALA A 110 28.89 -13.19 -31.01
N GLY A 111 28.10 -14.26 -31.08
CA GLY A 111 28.44 -15.49 -31.85
C GLY A 111 27.68 -16.74 -31.38
N PRO A 112 28.05 -17.92 -31.84
CA PRO A 112 27.31 -19.15 -31.56
C PRO A 112 27.28 -19.47 -30.06
N ILE A 113 26.15 -20.00 -29.57
CA ILE A 113 25.96 -20.55 -28.23
C ILE A 113 26.09 -22.09 -28.32
N ALA A 114 26.70 -22.68 -27.32
CA ALA A 114 26.79 -24.14 -27.23
C ALA A 114 25.38 -24.73 -26.98
N PRO A 115 25.06 -25.90 -27.56
CA PRO A 115 23.71 -26.48 -27.47
C PRO A 115 23.24 -26.67 -26.01
N ASP A 116 24.11 -27.08 -25.13
CA ASP A 116 23.86 -27.28 -23.69
C ASP A 116 23.67 -25.98 -22.91
N MET A 117 23.98 -24.84 -23.51
CA MET A 117 23.81 -23.50 -22.94
C MET A 117 22.67 -22.68 -23.54
N MET A 118 21.91 -23.26 -24.49
CA MET A 118 20.79 -22.56 -25.16
C MET A 118 19.68 -22.20 -24.21
N GLY A 119 19.38 -23.06 -23.25
CA GLY A 119 18.39 -22.79 -22.19
C GLY A 119 18.79 -21.62 -21.30
N GLU A 120 20.06 -21.61 -20.84
CA GLU A 120 20.62 -20.51 -20.03
C GLU A 120 20.62 -19.19 -20.82
N ALA A 121 21.02 -19.22 -22.10
CA ALA A 121 21.01 -18.04 -22.95
C ALA A 121 19.60 -17.47 -23.13
N ALA A 122 18.61 -18.35 -23.37
CA ALA A 122 17.21 -17.94 -23.50
C ALA A 122 16.66 -17.37 -22.18
N TRP A 123 17.04 -17.94 -21.04
CA TRP A 123 16.64 -17.46 -19.73
C TRP A 123 17.21 -16.06 -19.44
N VAL A 124 18.51 -15.83 -19.68
CA VAL A 124 19.11 -14.50 -19.51
C VAL A 124 18.45 -13.45 -20.41
N ALA A 125 18.14 -13.81 -21.67
CA ALA A 125 17.42 -12.93 -22.58
C ALA A 125 16.02 -12.59 -22.05
N ALA A 126 15.34 -13.55 -21.42
CA ALA A 126 14.03 -13.35 -20.82
C ALA A 126 14.09 -12.37 -19.64
N ASP A 127 15.07 -12.52 -18.74
CA ASP A 127 15.28 -11.61 -17.61
C ASP A 127 15.44 -10.16 -18.09
N VAL A 128 16.33 -9.94 -19.08
CA VAL A 128 16.57 -8.60 -19.65
C VAL A 128 15.30 -8.02 -20.28
N HIS A 129 14.55 -8.83 -21.05
CA HIS A 129 13.32 -8.34 -21.66
C HIS A 129 12.19 -8.07 -20.65
N LEU A 130 12.17 -8.78 -19.53
CA LEU A 130 11.24 -8.49 -18.42
C LEU A 130 11.58 -7.15 -17.77
N ASP A 131 12.85 -6.91 -17.46
CA ASP A 131 13.32 -5.67 -16.86
C ASP A 131 13.06 -4.46 -17.78
N ASP A 132 13.19 -4.64 -19.10
CA ASP A 132 12.88 -3.63 -20.12
C ASP A 132 11.36 -3.47 -20.38
N GLY A 133 10.49 -4.27 -19.75
CA GLY A 133 9.04 -4.27 -19.98
C GLY A 133 8.62 -4.80 -21.34
N ASN A 134 9.51 -5.45 -22.09
CA ASN A 134 9.22 -6.04 -23.38
C ASN A 134 8.61 -7.44 -23.23
N LEU A 135 7.32 -7.47 -22.85
CA LEU A 135 6.61 -8.73 -22.54
C LEU A 135 6.52 -9.70 -23.74
N GLY A 136 6.52 -9.18 -24.97
CA GLY A 136 6.49 -10.03 -26.18
C GLY A 136 7.78 -10.85 -26.34
N ALA A 137 8.93 -10.18 -26.29
CA ALA A 137 10.23 -10.85 -26.39
C ALA A 137 10.53 -11.72 -25.16
N ALA A 138 10.13 -11.26 -23.96
CA ALA A 138 10.24 -12.05 -22.72
C ALA A 138 9.51 -13.39 -22.84
N ARG A 139 8.27 -13.40 -23.35
CA ARG A 139 7.49 -14.61 -23.58
C ARG A 139 8.20 -15.62 -24.47
N GLU A 140 8.67 -15.16 -25.65
CA GLU A 140 9.37 -16.03 -26.59
C GLU A 140 10.66 -16.64 -26.00
N ALA A 141 11.37 -15.83 -25.19
CA ALA A 141 12.58 -16.26 -24.51
C ALA A 141 12.28 -17.25 -23.39
N LEU A 142 11.27 -17.00 -22.54
CA LEU A 142 10.81 -17.92 -21.49
C LEU A 142 10.33 -19.25 -22.09
N ASP A 143 9.52 -19.21 -23.17
CA ASP A 143 9.05 -20.43 -23.84
C ASP A 143 10.21 -21.31 -24.34
N ARG A 144 11.33 -20.69 -24.76
CA ARG A 144 12.55 -21.43 -25.13
C ARG A 144 13.27 -21.96 -23.90
N ALA A 145 13.46 -21.14 -22.88
CA ALA A 145 14.15 -21.53 -21.66
C ALA A 145 13.45 -22.69 -20.94
N VAL A 146 12.12 -22.66 -20.82
CA VAL A 146 11.32 -23.71 -20.16
C VAL A 146 11.41 -25.05 -20.93
N ARG A 147 11.50 -25.03 -22.28
CA ARG A 147 11.69 -26.28 -23.06
C ARG A 147 13.01 -26.95 -22.76
N GLU A 148 14.07 -26.18 -22.58
CA GLU A 148 15.43 -26.68 -22.33
C GLU A 148 15.70 -26.96 -20.84
N LEU A 149 15.06 -26.19 -19.93
CA LEU A 149 15.29 -26.23 -18.49
C LEU A 149 13.97 -26.40 -17.69
N PRO A 150 13.14 -27.42 -17.98
CA PRO A 150 11.80 -27.54 -17.41
C PRO A 150 11.75 -27.77 -15.90
N HIS A 151 12.87 -28.21 -15.31
CA HIS A 151 12.97 -28.51 -13.86
C HIS A 151 13.84 -27.52 -13.09
N GLU A 152 14.13 -26.35 -13.66
CA GLU A 152 14.89 -25.30 -12.98
C GLU A 152 13.92 -24.40 -12.18
N ALA A 153 13.91 -24.55 -10.85
CA ALA A 153 12.98 -23.85 -9.98
C ALA A 153 13.07 -22.31 -10.10
N ALA A 154 14.29 -21.78 -10.25
CA ALA A 154 14.49 -20.34 -10.39
C ALA A 154 13.89 -19.78 -11.69
N LEU A 155 13.97 -20.54 -12.80
CA LEU A 155 13.29 -20.16 -14.05
C LEU A 155 11.78 -20.06 -13.87
N TRP A 156 11.17 -20.96 -13.10
CA TRP A 156 9.73 -20.91 -12.84
C TRP A 156 9.31 -19.72 -11.97
N VAL A 157 10.20 -19.18 -11.15
CA VAL A 157 9.98 -17.88 -10.46
C VAL A 157 9.87 -16.76 -11.51
N ASP A 158 10.73 -16.74 -12.53
CA ASP A 158 10.68 -15.71 -13.57
C ASP A 158 9.47 -15.89 -14.52
N VAL A 159 9.07 -17.15 -14.77
CA VAL A 159 7.78 -17.42 -15.43
C VAL A 159 6.61 -16.86 -14.64
N ALA A 160 6.63 -16.97 -13.30
CA ALA A 160 5.59 -16.42 -12.45
C ALA A 160 5.60 -14.88 -12.49
N ARG A 161 6.77 -14.22 -12.41
CA ARG A 161 6.92 -12.76 -12.57
C ARG A 161 6.38 -12.28 -13.93
N PHE A 162 6.73 -13.00 -15.00
CA PHE A 162 6.21 -12.70 -16.35
C PHE A 162 4.68 -12.78 -16.40
N ARG A 163 4.08 -13.82 -15.82
CA ARG A 163 2.62 -13.99 -15.79
C ARG A 163 1.94 -12.92 -14.96
N GLU A 164 2.53 -12.52 -13.84
CA GLU A 164 2.07 -11.40 -13.02
C GLU A 164 2.10 -10.09 -13.81
N ALA A 165 3.20 -9.78 -14.50
CA ALA A 165 3.33 -8.61 -15.36
C ALA A 165 2.30 -8.57 -16.51
N ASN A 166 1.85 -9.75 -16.97
CA ASN A 166 0.78 -9.91 -17.95
C ASN A 166 -0.64 -9.97 -17.33
N ALA A 167 -0.79 -9.67 -16.06
CA ALA A 167 -2.05 -9.77 -15.31
C ALA A 167 -2.68 -11.19 -15.31
N ASP A 168 -1.90 -12.24 -15.59
CA ASP A 168 -2.29 -13.64 -15.44
C ASP A 168 -1.98 -14.12 -14.00
N THR A 169 -2.72 -13.59 -13.05
CA THR A 169 -2.53 -13.91 -11.63
C THR A 169 -2.74 -15.40 -11.29
N PRO A 170 -3.73 -16.11 -11.86
CA PRO A 170 -3.84 -17.56 -11.66
C PRO A 170 -2.62 -18.32 -12.18
N GLY A 171 -2.17 -18.01 -13.38
CA GLY A 171 -1.00 -18.62 -13.96
C GLY A 171 0.30 -18.31 -13.20
N ALA A 172 0.45 -17.09 -12.68
CA ALA A 172 1.58 -16.72 -11.83
C ALA A 172 1.63 -17.58 -10.55
N ARG A 173 0.47 -17.79 -9.92
CA ARG A 173 0.36 -18.67 -8.74
C ARG A 173 0.74 -20.10 -9.04
N ASP A 174 0.23 -20.66 -10.14
CA ASP A 174 0.55 -22.03 -10.54
C ASP A 174 2.06 -22.20 -10.82
N ALA A 175 2.69 -21.20 -11.45
CA ALA A 175 4.13 -21.23 -11.73
C ALA A 175 4.97 -21.14 -10.45
N VAL A 176 4.61 -20.26 -9.50
CA VAL A 176 5.35 -20.16 -8.23
C VAL A 176 5.14 -21.39 -7.35
N ASP A 177 3.96 -22.00 -7.37
CA ASP A 177 3.70 -23.25 -6.65
C ASP A 177 4.53 -24.40 -7.23
N TYR A 178 4.67 -24.48 -8.55
CA TYR A 178 5.55 -25.43 -9.20
C TYR A 178 7.03 -25.19 -8.90
N ALA A 179 7.47 -23.91 -8.83
CA ALA A 179 8.83 -23.58 -8.38
C ALA A 179 9.12 -24.09 -6.96
N ILE A 180 8.14 -23.98 -6.05
CA ILE A 180 8.23 -24.48 -4.66
C ILE A 180 8.23 -26.02 -4.63
N GLU A 181 7.49 -26.68 -5.52
CA GLU A 181 7.53 -28.16 -5.64
C GLU A 181 8.89 -28.66 -6.11
N LEU A 182 9.53 -27.95 -7.06
CA LEU A 182 10.86 -28.28 -7.55
C LEU A 182 11.95 -28.03 -6.52
N ASP A 183 11.86 -26.91 -5.79
CA ASP A 183 12.81 -26.56 -4.71
C ASP A 183 12.04 -26.03 -3.48
N PRO A 184 11.74 -26.91 -2.49
CA PRO A 184 11.04 -26.51 -1.27
C PRO A 184 11.82 -25.56 -0.34
N ALA A 185 13.05 -25.19 -0.69
CA ALA A 185 13.85 -24.20 0.02
C ALA A 185 14.07 -22.91 -0.81
N ASN A 186 13.35 -22.73 -1.90
CA ASN A 186 13.50 -21.57 -2.78
C ASN A 186 12.95 -20.30 -2.13
N SER A 187 13.83 -19.49 -1.58
CA SER A 187 13.48 -18.23 -0.91
C SER A 187 12.81 -17.22 -1.85
N ALA A 188 13.26 -17.12 -3.11
CA ALA A 188 12.67 -16.20 -4.09
C ALA A 188 11.24 -16.63 -4.46
N ALA A 189 10.98 -17.93 -4.59
CA ALA A 189 9.63 -18.44 -4.83
C ALA A 189 8.69 -18.14 -3.65
N PHE A 190 9.16 -18.30 -2.40
CA PHE A 190 8.34 -17.93 -1.24
C PHE A 190 8.08 -16.42 -1.18
N ALA A 191 9.08 -15.55 -1.50
CA ALA A 191 8.91 -14.11 -1.53
C ALA A 191 7.89 -13.68 -2.59
N LEU A 192 7.99 -14.21 -3.81
CA LEU A 192 7.00 -13.94 -4.86
C LEU A 192 5.61 -14.45 -4.50
N LYS A 193 5.52 -15.64 -3.88
CA LYS A 193 4.24 -16.14 -3.38
C LYS A 193 3.65 -15.21 -2.31
N ALA A 194 4.48 -14.64 -1.43
CA ALA A 194 4.05 -13.66 -0.45
C ALA A 194 3.43 -12.44 -1.13
N ASN A 195 4.05 -11.91 -2.20
CA ASN A 195 3.51 -10.79 -2.97
C ASN A 195 2.14 -11.14 -3.59
N LEU A 196 2.01 -12.28 -4.25
CA LEU A 196 0.74 -12.73 -4.83
C LEU A 196 -0.36 -12.97 -3.78
N ILE A 197 0.00 -13.50 -2.60
CA ILE A 197 -0.92 -13.67 -1.47
C ILE A 197 -1.34 -12.33 -0.88
N ARG A 198 -0.40 -11.37 -0.76
CA ARG A 198 -0.68 -10.02 -0.30
C ARG A 198 -1.81 -9.39 -1.10
N ASP A 199 -1.74 -9.47 -2.42
CA ASP A 199 -2.69 -8.82 -3.33
C ASP A 199 -4.04 -9.56 -3.39
N GLN A 200 -4.07 -10.86 -3.10
CA GLN A 200 -5.30 -11.67 -3.21
C GLN A 200 -5.97 -11.97 -1.87
N GLN A 201 -5.17 -12.25 -0.84
CA GLN A 201 -5.67 -12.72 0.45
C GLN A 201 -5.49 -11.69 1.56
N GLY A 202 -4.59 -10.72 1.39
CA GLY A 202 -4.37 -9.61 2.29
C GLY A 202 -2.99 -9.62 2.94
N LEU A 203 -2.69 -8.47 3.56
CA LEU A 203 -1.38 -8.15 4.11
C LEU A 203 -0.92 -9.14 5.19
N THR A 204 -1.83 -9.57 6.06
CA THR A 204 -1.49 -10.48 7.18
C THR A 204 -1.11 -11.86 6.67
N ALA A 205 -1.84 -12.39 5.68
CA ALA A 205 -1.58 -13.71 5.12
C ALA A 205 -0.22 -13.77 4.38
N ALA A 206 0.24 -12.65 3.83
CA ALA A 206 1.54 -12.57 3.16
C ALA A 206 2.72 -12.71 4.12
N LEU A 207 2.59 -12.25 5.37
CA LEU A 207 3.69 -12.27 6.34
C LEU A 207 4.22 -13.69 6.60
N ASP A 208 3.35 -14.70 6.68
CA ASP A 208 3.74 -16.09 6.89
C ASP A 208 4.62 -16.61 5.74
N TRP A 209 4.41 -16.11 4.51
CA TRP A 209 5.21 -16.49 3.34
C TRP A 209 6.55 -15.76 3.29
N TYR A 210 6.59 -14.47 3.68
CA TYR A 210 7.88 -13.78 3.86
C TYR A 210 8.71 -14.42 4.97
N ASP A 211 8.09 -14.86 6.06
CA ASP A 211 8.80 -15.57 7.13
C ASP A 211 9.40 -16.89 6.62
N LYS A 212 8.70 -17.65 5.75
CA LYS A 212 9.24 -18.82 5.06
C LYS A 212 10.41 -18.47 4.14
N ALA A 213 10.29 -17.38 3.36
CA ALA A 213 11.37 -16.89 2.50
C ALA A 213 12.63 -16.58 3.31
N LEU A 214 12.48 -15.85 4.43
CA LEU A 214 13.58 -15.46 5.30
C LEU A 214 14.10 -16.60 6.20
N ALA A 215 13.31 -17.65 6.40
CA ALA A 215 13.77 -18.88 7.02
C ALA A 215 14.60 -19.72 6.05
N ALA A 216 14.29 -19.71 4.75
CA ALA A 216 15.07 -20.35 3.71
C ALA A 216 16.36 -19.60 3.37
N ASP A 217 16.29 -18.26 3.28
CA ASP A 217 17.46 -17.38 3.11
C ASP A 217 17.29 -16.09 3.93
N PRO A 218 17.93 -15.99 5.11
CA PRO A 218 17.94 -14.76 5.93
C PRO A 218 18.60 -13.55 5.25
N GLY A 219 19.39 -13.80 4.18
CA GLY A 219 20.07 -12.80 3.36
C GLY A 219 19.24 -12.32 2.16
N ASN A 220 18.02 -12.80 1.97
CA ASN A 220 17.16 -12.34 0.88
C ASN A 220 16.71 -10.89 1.15
N ALA A 221 17.41 -9.94 0.53
CA ALA A 221 17.17 -8.52 0.71
C ALA A 221 15.80 -8.09 0.13
N GLU A 222 15.38 -8.68 -1.00
CA GLU A 222 14.09 -8.43 -1.64
C GLU A 222 12.94 -8.81 -0.69
N ALA A 223 12.97 -10.02 -0.15
CA ALA A 223 11.97 -10.48 0.83
C ALA A 223 11.91 -9.59 2.08
N LEU A 224 13.07 -9.10 2.57
CA LEU A 224 13.13 -8.16 3.71
C LEU A 224 12.50 -6.81 3.38
N ILE A 225 12.73 -6.28 2.17
CA ILE A 225 12.19 -5.00 1.71
C ILE A 225 10.67 -5.12 1.54
N ASP A 226 10.18 -6.18 0.90
CA ASP A 226 8.75 -6.41 0.67
C ASP A 226 8.01 -6.70 1.98
N GLN A 227 8.62 -7.49 2.88
CA GLN A 227 8.09 -7.66 4.23
C GLN A 227 8.01 -6.34 4.97
N ALA A 228 9.06 -5.49 4.86
CA ALA A 228 9.05 -4.17 5.50
C ALA A 228 7.95 -3.26 4.94
N ALA A 229 7.72 -3.25 3.63
CA ALA A 229 6.62 -2.53 3.00
C ALA A 229 5.27 -3.01 3.54
N THR A 230 5.05 -4.33 3.56
CA THR A 230 3.81 -4.95 4.08
C THR A 230 3.58 -4.64 5.56
N LEU A 231 4.64 -4.67 6.38
CA LEU A 231 4.57 -4.26 7.79
C LEU A 231 4.24 -2.77 7.95
N GLY A 232 4.75 -1.93 7.05
CA GLY A 232 4.41 -0.51 6.99
C GLY A 232 2.94 -0.27 6.70
N ASP A 233 2.38 -0.98 5.74
CA ASP A 233 0.95 -0.92 5.38
C ASP A 233 0.07 -1.41 6.54
N LEU A 234 0.50 -2.42 7.29
CA LEU A 234 -0.16 -2.87 8.52
C LEU A 234 0.00 -1.90 9.70
N GLY A 235 0.79 -0.82 9.57
CA GLY A 235 1.09 0.11 10.66
C GLY A 235 2.08 -0.45 11.70
N ARG A 236 2.74 -1.59 11.42
CA ARG A 236 3.73 -2.23 12.30
C ARG A 236 5.11 -1.60 12.13
N TYR A 237 5.21 -0.30 12.37
CA TYR A 237 6.42 0.50 12.05
C TYR A 237 7.69 0.10 12.79
N ARG A 238 7.58 -0.49 14.00
CA ARG A 238 8.76 -1.03 14.72
C ARG A 238 9.34 -2.23 13.99
N ASP A 239 8.48 -3.13 13.53
CA ASP A 239 8.87 -4.34 12.82
C ASP A 239 9.40 -3.98 11.42
N MET A 240 8.73 -3.04 10.73
CA MET A 240 9.21 -2.44 9.49
C MET A 240 10.63 -1.90 9.63
N LEU A 241 10.91 -1.11 10.68
CA LEU A 241 12.26 -0.57 10.91
C LEU A 241 13.29 -1.68 11.16
N ALA A 242 12.91 -2.75 11.85
CA ALA A 242 13.80 -3.89 12.09
C ALA A 242 14.15 -4.61 10.78
N ALA A 243 13.16 -4.88 9.92
CA ALA A 243 13.36 -5.49 8.61
C ALA A 243 14.24 -4.61 7.70
N LEU A 244 13.97 -3.28 7.65
CA LEU A 244 14.79 -2.33 6.87
C LEU A 244 16.25 -2.26 7.33
N ARG A 245 16.52 -2.37 8.64
CA ARG A 245 17.90 -2.41 9.15
C ARG A 245 18.65 -3.66 8.71
N ARG A 246 17.96 -4.81 8.70
CA ARG A 246 18.54 -6.06 8.18
C ARG A 246 18.83 -5.95 6.68
N ALA A 247 17.87 -5.47 5.89
CA ALA A 247 18.05 -5.29 4.45
C ALA A 247 19.19 -4.30 4.14
N ALA A 248 19.30 -3.19 4.87
CA ALA A 248 20.35 -2.19 4.68
C ALA A 248 21.77 -2.72 4.99
N ALA A 249 21.88 -3.72 5.84
CA ALA A 249 23.17 -4.39 6.10
C ALA A 249 23.61 -5.28 4.92
N ILE A 250 22.65 -5.74 4.09
CA ILE A 250 22.91 -6.64 2.94
C ILE A 250 23.12 -5.80 1.67
N VAL A 251 22.22 -4.86 1.39
CA VAL A 251 22.19 -4.03 0.17
C VAL A 251 22.21 -2.53 0.51
N PRO A 252 23.33 -2.00 1.03
CA PRO A 252 23.43 -0.58 1.39
C PRO A 252 23.40 0.27 0.12
N GLY A 253 22.39 1.06 -0.07
CA GLY A 253 22.28 1.95 -1.24
C GLY A 253 21.13 1.62 -2.18
N GLU A 254 20.37 0.58 -1.87
CA GLU A 254 19.13 0.23 -2.58
C GLU A 254 18.11 1.39 -2.46
N PRO A 255 17.58 1.95 -3.57
CA PRO A 255 16.64 3.08 -3.54
C PRO A 255 15.37 2.81 -2.74
N ARG A 256 14.81 1.61 -2.85
CA ARG A 256 13.58 1.22 -2.12
C ARG A 256 13.78 1.29 -0.60
N LEU A 257 14.99 1.02 -0.08
CA LEU A 257 15.29 1.19 1.34
C LEU A 257 15.19 2.65 1.77
N TYR A 258 15.77 3.57 0.99
CA TYR A 258 15.68 5.00 1.30
C TYR A 258 14.26 5.51 1.25
N TYR A 259 13.48 5.07 0.26
CA TYR A 259 12.06 5.39 0.14
C TYR A 259 11.26 4.92 1.36
N LEU A 260 11.38 3.65 1.75
CA LEU A 260 10.67 3.10 2.91
C LEU A 260 11.11 3.73 4.24
N GLN A 261 12.40 4.08 4.37
CA GLN A 261 12.88 4.87 5.50
C GLN A 261 12.31 6.30 5.50
N ALA A 262 12.13 6.91 4.31
CA ALA A 262 11.47 8.21 4.17
C ALA A 262 9.99 8.14 4.58
N VAL A 263 9.27 7.07 4.23
CA VAL A 263 7.91 6.79 4.71
C VAL A 263 7.87 6.79 6.24
N LEU A 264 8.78 6.06 6.91
CA LEU A 264 8.86 6.04 8.38
C LEU A 264 9.17 7.42 8.96
N ALA A 265 10.09 8.18 8.35
CA ALA A 265 10.43 9.52 8.79
C ALA A 265 9.25 10.49 8.67
N ALA A 266 8.53 10.46 7.54
CA ALA A 266 7.34 11.25 7.30
C ALA A 266 6.20 10.90 8.30
N ARG A 267 5.95 9.62 8.53
CA ARG A 267 5.00 9.14 9.55
C ARG A 267 5.35 9.60 10.96
N ALA A 268 6.64 9.77 11.25
CA ALA A 268 7.12 10.34 12.52
C ALA A 268 7.14 11.88 12.54
N GLY A 269 6.62 12.57 11.51
CA GLY A 269 6.64 14.02 11.37
C GLY A 269 8.03 14.62 11.13
N ARG A 270 9.02 13.77 10.76
CA ARG A 270 10.40 14.20 10.48
C ARG A 270 10.59 14.49 8.99
N PHE A 271 9.84 15.45 8.46
CA PHE A 271 9.78 15.73 7.03
C PHE A 271 11.14 16.14 6.42
N ALA A 272 11.97 16.91 7.14
CA ALA A 272 13.32 17.23 6.68
C ALA A 272 14.21 15.98 6.50
N LEU A 273 14.09 15.01 7.41
CA LEU A 273 14.78 13.72 7.26
C LEU A 273 14.20 12.92 6.09
N ALA A 274 12.86 12.89 5.94
CA ALA A 274 12.21 12.24 4.81
C ALA A 274 12.71 12.80 3.47
N ARG A 275 12.76 14.13 3.29
CA ARG A 275 13.33 14.78 2.11
C ARG A 275 14.76 14.31 1.83
N SER A 276 15.62 14.31 2.86
CA SER A 276 17.02 13.90 2.68
C SER A 276 17.17 12.43 2.27
N LEU A 277 16.26 11.56 2.72
CA LEU A 277 16.23 10.15 2.33
C LEU A 277 15.72 9.97 0.90
N LEU A 278 14.67 10.68 0.49
CA LEU A 278 14.17 10.69 -0.89
C LEU A 278 15.27 11.13 -1.87
N GLN A 279 16.04 12.18 -1.55
CA GLN A 279 17.17 12.62 -2.38
C GLN A 279 18.26 11.55 -2.57
N ARG A 280 18.41 10.60 -1.63
CA ARG A 280 19.37 9.50 -1.76
C ARG A 280 18.99 8.46 -2.79
N THR A 281 17.75 8.43 -3.26
CA THR A 281 17.32 7.56 -4.38
C THR A 281 17.96 7.97 -5.69
N ARG A 282 18.45 9.22 -5.80
CA ARG A 282 19.14 9.80 -6.98
C ARG A 282 18.29 9.71 -8.26
N GLY A 283 16.99 9.94 -8.14
CA GLY A 283 16.06 9.95 -9.26
C GLY A 283 15.61 8.56 -9.74
N ARG A 284 16.14 7.48 -9.17
CA ARG A 284 15.79 6.11 -9.60
C ARG A 284 14.38 5.65 -9.23
N MET A 285 13.63 6.46 -8.49
CA MET A 285 12.25 6.19 -8.09
C MET A 285 11.29 7.33 -8.46
N ASP A 286 11.73 8.30 -9.21
CA ASP A 286 10.96 9.52 -9.48
C ASP A 286 9.68 9.24 -10.29
N ASP A 287 9.61 8.12 -11.01
CA ASP A 287 8.44 7.71 -11.78
C ASP A 287 7.48 6.78 -10.99
N GLU A 288 7.86 6.41 -9.77
CA GLU A 288 7.02 5.58 -8.91
C GLU A 288 5.90 6.40 -8.26
N PRO A 289 4.61 6.01 -8.42
CA PRO A 289 3.49 6.77 -7.87
C PRO A 289 3.56 7.02 -6.36
N GLY A 290 4.02 6.03 -5.60
CA GLY A 290 4.20 6.15 -4.15
C GLY A 290 5.29 7.14 -3.77
N PHE A 291 6.36 7.22 -4.57
CA PHE A 291 7.44 8.19 -4.38
C PHE A 291 6.98 9.61 -4.69
N MET A 292 6.25 9.81 -5.80
CA MET A 292 5.66 11.12 -6.16
C MET A 292 4.72 11.60 -5.06
N LEU A 293 3.84 10.72 -4.56
CA LEU A 293 2.91 11.04 -3.48
C LEU A 293 3.62 11.47 -2.20
N LEU A 294 4.63 10.69 -1.78
CA LEU A 294 5.40 11.00 -0.57
C LEU A 294 6.19 12.29 -0.72
N SER A 295 6.79 12.52 -1.90
CA SER A 295 7.53 13.76 -2.21
C SER A 295 6.61 14.97 -2.13
N ALA A 296 5.41 14.90 -2.74
CA ALA A 296 4.41 15.98 -2.66
C ALA A 296 4.02 16.30 -1.22
N VAL A 297 3.74 15.28 -0.39
CA VAL A 297 3.40 15.47 1.03
C VAL A 297 4.56 16.10 1.78
N VAL A 298 5.78 15.60 1.60
CA VAL A 298 6.97 16.09 2.31
C VAL A 298 7.27 17.54 1.95
N GLU A 299 7.15 17.91 0.68
CA GLU A 299 7.36 19.29 0.23
C GLU A 299 6.29 20.23 0.78
N LEU A 300 5.02 19.83 0.76
CA LEU A 300 3.90 20.61 1.32
C LEU A 300 4.11 20.90 2.81
N GLU A 301 4.48 19.89 3.59
CA GLU A 301 4.72 20.02 5.04
C GLU A 301 5.96 20.88 5.38
N LEU A 302 6.91 20.97 4.45
CA LEU A 302 8.10 21.82 4.58
C LEU A 302 7.92 23.23 4.00
N GLY A 303 6.71 23.55 3.49
CA GLY A 303 6.40 24.85 2.92
C GLY A 303 6.92 25.05 1.48
N GLY A 304 7.22 23.97 0.77
CA GLY A 304 7.62 23.98 -0.63
C GLY A 304 6.43 23.78 -1.58
N GLN A 305 5.47 24.71 -1.59
CA GLN A 305 4.19 24.60 -2.31
C GLN A 305 4.38 24.28 -3.79
N ALA A 306 5.24 25.03 -4.49
CA ALA A 306 5.49 24.81 -5.91
C ALA A 306 6.08 23.43 -6.24
N LEU A 307 6.97 22.88 -5.39
CA LEU A 307 7.49 21.52 -5.56
C LEU A 307 6.42 20.48 -5.26
N SER A 308 5.58 20.72 -4.24
CA SER A 308 4.44 19.83 -3.94
C SER A 308 3.44 19.79 -5.08
N ALA A 309 3.10 20.95 -5.68
CA ALA A 309 2.25 21.03 -6.86
C ALA A 309 2.84 20.24 -8.03
N SER A 310 4.12 20.46 -8.36
CA SER A 310 4.80 19.77 -9.47
C SER A 310 4.80 18.23 -9.31
N TRP A 311 5.07 17.70 -8.10
CA TRP A 311 4.98 16.26 -7.86
C TRP A 311 3.53 15.74 -7.96
N SER A 312 2.58 16.51 -7.47
CA SER A 312 1.15 16.16 -7.51
C SER A 312 0.60 16.19 -8.94
N GLU A 313 1.01 17.17 -9.76
CA GLU A 313 0.66 17.26 -11.19
C GLU A 313 1.15 16.04 -11.96
N ARG A 314 2.43 15.67 -11.82
CA ARG A 314 2.99 14.45 -12.45
C ARG A 314 2.20 13.20 -12.06
N LEU A 315 1.81 13.09 -10.78
CA LEU A 315 1.03 11.96 -10.32
C LEU A 315 -0.40 12.00 -10.87
N VAL A 316 -1.03 13.18 -11.00
CA VAL A 316 -2.36 13.35 -11.61
C VAL A 316 -2.31 13.05 -13.10
N GLU A 317 -1.24 13.43 -13.82
CA GLU A 317 -1.04 13.07 -15.23
C GLU A 317 -0.92 11.56 -15.41
N ALA A 318 -0.11 10.89 -14.57
CA ALA A 318 0.05 9.43 -14.60
C ALA A 318 -1.22 8.68 -14.16
N GLN A 319 -1.96 9.23 -13.20
CA GLN A 319 -3.14 8.63 -12.59
C GLN A 319 -4.28 9.65 -12.46
N PRO A 320 -5.04 9.98 -13.54
CA PRO A 320 -6.06 11.04 -13.55
C PRO A 320 -7.18 10.86 -12.53
N HIS A 321 -7.46 9.63 -12.10
CA HIS A 321 -8.45 9.28 -11.08
C HIS A 321 -7.89 9.13 -9.66
N ASN A 322 -6.63 9.47 -9.44
CA ASN A 322 -6.04 9.49 -8.10
C ASN A 322 -6.50 10.74 -7.32
N PHE A 323 -7.61 10.59 -6.60
CA PHE A 323 -8.19 11.70 -5.84
C PHE A 323 -7.29 12.16 -4.67
N THR A 324 -6.40 11.32 -4.18
CA THR A 324 -5.39 11.73 -3.17
C THR A 324 -4.36 12.68 -3.78
N ALA A 325 -3.89 12.41 -4.99
CA ALA A 325 -3.00 13.30 -5.73
C ALA A 325 -3.69 14.64 -6.04
N ARG A 326 -4.94 14.62 -6.51
CA ARG A 326 -5.72 15.85 -6.75
C ARG A 326 -5.96 16.68 -5.49
N ARG A 327 -6.18 16.03 -4.33
CA ARG A 327 -6.29 16.74 -3.04
C ARG A 327 -4.99 17.41 -2.64
N LEU A 328 -3.85 16.75 -2.86
CA LEU A 328 -2.53 17.33 -2.58
C LEU A 328 -2.24 18.50 -3.51
N LEU A 329 -2.54 18.37 -4.80
CA LEU A 329 -2.42 19.45 -5.77
C LEU A 329 -3.24 20.65 -5.32
N ALA A 330 -4.52 20.46 -5.05
CA ALA A 330 -5.40 21.53 -4.57
C ALA A 330 -4.92 22.17 -3.26
N ALA A 331 -4.32 21.39 -2.36
CA ALA A 331 -3.75 21.92 -1.11
C ALA A 331 -2.50 22.77 -1.37
N ALA A 332 -1.66 22.36 -2.31
CA ALA A 332 -0.45 23.09 -2.70
C ALA A 332 -0.81 24.39 -3.41
N ASP A 333 -1.70 24.35 -4.39
CA ASP A 333 -2.19 25.53 -5.13
C ASP A 333 -2.86 26.53 -4.19
N TRP A 334 -3.74 26.04 -3.30
CA TRP A 334 -4.36 26.89 -2.29
C TRP A 334 -3.32 27.55 -1.37
N ALA A 335 -2.28 26.80 -0.96
CA ALA A 335 -1.22 27.32 -0.11
C ALA A 335 -0.33 28.35 -0.83
N ASP A 336 -0.24 28.25 -2.17
CA ASP A 336 0.47 29.19 -3.04
C ASP A 336 -0.42 30.37 -3.52
N ALA A 337 -1.65 30.46 -3.00
CA ALA A 337 -2.67 31.44 -3.36
C ALA A 337 -3.19 31.33 -4.81
N ASP A 338 -3.02 30.18 -5.45
CA ASP A 338 -3.64 29.84 -6.73
C ASP A 338 -5.04 29.24 -6.52
N SER A 339 -6.04 30.11 -6.42
CA SER A 339 -7.43 29.72 -6.25
C SER A 339 -8.03 29.06 -7.50
N ASP A 340 -7.49 29.34 -8.70
CA ASP A 340 -7.96 28.77 -9.95
C ASP A 340 -7.47 27.34 -10.12
N GLY A 341 -6.16 27.08 -9.90
CA GLY A 341 -5.58 25.74 -9.87
C GLY A 341 -6.24 24.85 -8.82
N ALA A 342 -6.40 25.36 -7.60
CA ALA A 342 -7.08 24.62 -6.55
C ALA A 342 -8.54 24.23 -6.91
N ALA A 343 -9.28 25.13 -7.58
CA ALA A 343 -10.63 24.83 -8.05
C ALA A 343 -10.64 23.75 -9.13
N GLU A 344 -9.73 23.82 -10.09
CA GLU A 344 -9.58 22.84 -11.18
C GLU A 344 -9.24 21.45 -10.62
N ALA A 345 -8.27 21.37 -9.72
CA ALA A 345 -7.87 20.11 -9.08
C ALA A 345 -9.02 19.46 -8.30
N LEU A 346 -9.87 20.26 -7.62
CA LEU A 346 -11.01 19.78 -6.82
C LEU A 346 -12.26 19.46 -7.64
N ALA A 347 -12.44 20.04 -8.83
CA ALA A 347 -13.66 19.91 -9.60
C ALA A 347 -14.12 18.46 -9.83
N PRO A 348 -13.24 17.50 -10.23
CA PRO A 348 -13.66 16.11 -10.41
C PRO A 348 -14.08 15.42 -9.11
N ILE A 349 -13.54 15.87 -7.97
CA ILE A 349 -13.89 15.31 -6.65
C ILE A 349 -15.24 15.83 -6.20
N VAL A 350 -15.45 17.15 -6.21
CA VAL A 350 -16.68 17.77 -5.68
C VAL A 350 -17.90 17.51 -6.55
N ALA A 351 -17.71 17.17 -7.84
CA ALA A 351 -18.80 16.74 -8.72
C ALA A 351 -19.42 15.41 -8.28
N ARG A 352 -18.68 14.59 -7.53
CA ARG A 352 -19.15 13.28 -7.07
C ARG A 352 -20.07 13.41 -5.86
N ALA A 353 -21.06 12.54 -5.75
CA ALA A 353 -21.93 12.45 -4.57
C ALA A 353 -21.14 12.04 -3.30
N ASP A 354 -20.11 11.20 -3.46
CA ASP A 354 -19.26 10.65 -2.42
C ASP A 354 -18.04 11.54 -2.08
N ALA A 355 -18.04 12.82 -2.50
CA ALA A 355 -16.97 13.76 -2.17
C ALA A 355 -16.77 13.86 -0.64
N ASP A 356 -15.52 13.77 -0.21
CA ASP A 356 -15.17 13.80 1.21
C ASP A 356 -15.30 15.22 1.81
N SER A 357 -15.50 15.28 3.14
CA SER A 357 -15.70 16.52 3.87
C SER A 357 -14.54 17.52 3.71
N TRP A 358 -13.29 17.03 3.63
CA TRP A 358 -12.12 17.89 3.48
C TRP A 358 -12.11 18.58 2.12
N SER A 359 -12.33 17.83 1.04
CA SER A 359 -12.40 18.35 -0.33
C SER A 359 -13.53 19.35 -0.50
N LEU A 360 -14.72 19.05 0.04
CA LEU A 360 -15.86 19.95 0.02
C LEU A 360 -15.58 21.26 0.79
N LEU A 361 -14.93 21.19 1.95
CA LEU A 361 -14.61 22.38 2.73
C LEU A 361 -13.51 23.23 2.09
N LEU A 362 -12.51 22.63 1.47
CA LEU A 362 -11.51 23.38 0.72
C LEU A 362 -12.14 24.04 -0.51
N ALA A 363 -12.95 23.32 -1.29
CA ALA A 363 -13.66 23.88 -2.42
C ALA A 363 -14.60 25.03 -2.00
N ALA A 364 -15.26 24.91 -0.85
CA ALA A 364 -16.09 25.99 -0.31
C ALA A 364 -15.28 27.26 0.00
N ARG A 365 -14.05 27.13 0.49
CA ARG A 365 -13.15 28.28 0.74
C ARG A 365 -12.70 28.91 -0.58
N VAL A 366 -12.29 28.07 -1.54
CA VAL A 366 -11.92 28.52 -2.89
C VAL A 366 -13.09 29.27 -3.55
N ALA A 367 -14.32 28.72 -3.49
CA ALA A 367 -15.53 29.37 -4.02
C ALA A 367 -15.83 30.72 -3.31
N ALA A 368 -15.65 30.78 -1.99
CA ALA A 368 -15.86 32.02 -1.21
C ALA A 368 -14.85 33.10 -1.61
N GLU A 369 -13.58 32.77 -1.77
CA GLU A 369 -12.52 33.70 -2.20
C GLU A 369 -12.78 34.24 -3.61
N ARG A 370 -13.33 33.40 -4.50
CA ARG A 370 -13.74 33.78 -5.86
C ARG A 370 -15.11 34.49 -5.91
N GLY A 371 -15.69 34.84 -4.74
CA GLY A 371 -16.97 35.53 -4.62
C GLY A 371 -18.21 34.68 -4.91
N ARG A 372 -18.06 33.36 -5.09
CA ARG A 372 -19.17 32.43 -5.40
C ARG A 372 -19.86 31.96 -4.11
N THR A 373 -20.56 32.88 -3.44
CA THR A 373 -21.10 32.66 -2.08
C THR A 373 -22.16 31.56 -1.99
N GLN A 374 -23.02 31.40 -3.02
CA GLN A 374 -24.04 30.34 -3.05
C GLN A 374 -23.39 28.94 -3.22
N GLU A 375 -22.40 28.82 -4.11
CA GLU A 375 -21.65 27.59 -4.29
C GLU A 375 -20.91 27.21 -2.99
N SER A 376 -20.25 28.17 -2.36
CA SER A 376 -19.60 27.96 -1.05
C SER A 376 -20.56 27.44 0.01
N ALA A 377 -21.77 28.03 0.11
CA ALA A 377 -22.77 27.60 1.08
C ALA A 377 -23.28 26.16 0.80
N ALA A 378 -23.52 25.81 -0.48
CA ALA A 378 -23.95 24.48 -0.87
C ALA A 378 -22.88 23.41 -0.55
N LEU A 379 -21.59 23.68 -0.84
CA LEU A 379 -20.50 22.79 -0.52
C LEU A 379 -20.32 22.60 1.02
N GLN A 380 -20.49 23.68 1.79
CA GLN A 380 -20.46 23.60 3.26
C GLN A 380 -21.62 22.76 3.81
N ALA A 381 -22.82 22.90 3.26
CA ALA A 381 -23.98 22.10 3.66
C ALA A 381 -23.77 20.61 3.36
N ARG A 382 -23.22 20.27 2.16
CA ARG A 382 -22.84 18.90 1.83
C ARG A 382 -21.82 18.34 2.80
N ALA A 383 -20.76 19.10 3.12
CA ALA A 383 -19.73 18.66 4.07
C ALA A 383 -20.29 18.43 5.48
N ALA A 384 -21.25 19.24 5.92
CA ALA A 384 -21.88 19.11 7.24
C ALA A 384 -22.78 17.87 7.37
N ALA A 385 -23.32 17.38 6.27
CA ALA A 385 -24.14 16.18 6.22
C ALA A 385 -23.35 14.87 6.33
N LEU A 386 -22.00 14.91 6.19
CA LEU A 386 -21.16 13.72 6.21
C LEU A 386 -20.75 13.35 7.65
N THR A 387 -20.93 12.09 8.00
CA THR A 387 -20.46 11.51 9.27
C THR A 387 -19.21 10.66 9.04
N PRO A 388 -18.12 10.83 9.80
CA PRO A 388 -16.95 9.97 9.70
C PRO A 388 -17.31 8.49 9.93
N GLY A 389 -16.81 7.60 9.07
CA GLY A 389 -17.07 6.17 9.17
C GLY A 389 -18.41 5.69 8.60
N GLU A 390 -19.24 6.59 8.10
CA GLU A 390 -20.41 6.23 7.30
C GLU A 390 -20.01 6.08 5.82
N ALA A 391 -20.77 5.25 5.09
CA ALA A 391 -20.65 5.19 3.65
C ALA A 391 -21.02 6.55 3.04
N PRO A 392 -20.34 6.95 1.93
CA PRO A 392 -20.75 8.17 1.24
C PRO A 392 -22.18 8.03 0.71
N PRO A 393 -22.89 9.16 0.51
CA PRO A 393 -24.25 9.13 -0.02
C PRO A 393 -24.28 8.42 -1.37
N PHE A 394 -25.22 7.50 -1.51
CA PHE A 394 -25.49 6.85 -2.79
C PHE A 394 -26.48 7.71 -3.56
N ALA A 395 -25.99 8.43 -4.57
CA ALA A 395 -26.87 9.15 -5.50
C ALA A 395 -27.10 8.28 -6.73
N PRO A 396 -28.37 8.07 -7.16
CA PRO A 396 -28.65 7.40 -8.41
C PRO A 396 -28.25 8.29 -9.58
N ASP A 397 -27.45 7.74 -10.50
CA ASP A 397 -27.08 8.40 -11.75
C ASP A 397 -27.95 7.82 -12.89
N GLY A 398 -28.86 8.62 -13.42
CA GLY A 398 -29.65 8.28 -14.60
C GLY A 398 -30.99 7.57 -14.32
N ASP A 399 -31.57 7.02 -15.39
CA ASP A 399 -32.82 6.24 -15.33
C ASP A 399 -32.56 4.86 -14.68
N ASP A 400 -33.22 4.59 -13.56
CA ASP A 400 -33.10 3.36 -12.78
C ASP A 400 -33.26 2.09 -13.62
N ALA A 401 -34.17 2.08 -14.60
CA ALA A 401 -34.41 0.91 -15.42
C ALA A 401 -33.26 0.66 -16.40
N LEU A 402 -32.72 1.72 -17.00
CA LEU A 402 -31.56 1.61 -17.90
C LEU A 402 -30.29 1.20 -17.13
N VAL A 403 -30.08 1.79 -15.96
CA VAL A 403 -28.95 1.45 -15.09
C VAL A 403 -29.02 -0.02 -14.65
N ALA A 404 -30.20 -0.49 -14.24
CA ALA A 404 -30.42 -1.88 -13.85
C ALA A 404 -30.19 -2.85 -15.02
N MET A 405 -30.72 -2.53 -16.21
CA MET A 405 -30.53 -3.32 -17.45
C MET A 405 -29.02 -3.43 -17.83
N ALA A 406 -28.31 -2.31 -17.77
CA ALA A 406 -26.88 -2.29 -18.08
C ALA A 406 -26.08 -3.18 -17.11
N ALA A 407 -26.40 -3.11 -15.82
CA ALA A 407 -25.76 -3.94 -14.79
C ALA A 407 -26.16 -5.42 -14.90
N ASP A 408 -27.38 -5.74 -15.30
CA ASP A 408 -27.80 -7.13 -15.51
C ASP A 408 -27.15 -7.75 -16.75
N ALA A 409 -26.87 -6.94 -17.78
CA ALA A 409 -26.15 -7.37 -18.98
C ALA A 409 -24.64 -7.59 -18.72
N ALA A 410 -24.04 -6.83 -17.80
CA ALA A 410 -22.62 -6.95 -17.46
C ALA A 410 -22.41 -6.79 -15.94
N PRO A 411 -22.77 -7.81 -15.14
CA PRO A 411 -22.81 -7.72 -13.67
C PRO A 411 -21.45 -7.64 -13.00
N LEU A 412 -20.36 -7.94 -13.72
CA LEU A 412 -18.98 -7.88 -13.24
C LEU A 412 -18.24 -6.62 -13.72
N ASP A 413 -18.87 -5.80 -14.55
CA ASP A 413 -18.32 -4.50 -14.95
C ASP A 413 -18.61 -3.45 -13.86
N PRO A 414 -17.61 -2.95 -13.13
CA PRO A 414 -17.83 -1.98 -12.05
C PRO A 414 -18.52 -0.70 -12.53
N ALA A 415 -18.21 -0.24 -13.76
CA ALA A 415 -18.80 0.98 -14.33
C ALA A 415 -20.33 0.89 -14.50
N LYS A 416 -20.86 -0.33 -14.65
CA LYS A 416 -22.30 -0.59 -14.78
C LYS A 416 -22.95 -1.05 -13.47
N ALA A 417 -22.23 -1.86 -12.70
CA ALA A 417 -22.75 -2.44 -11.47
C ALA A 417 -22.85 -1.42 -10.32
N ILE A 418 -21.85 -0.54 -10.15
CA ILE A 418 -21.83 0.45 -9.06
C ILE A 418 -23.01 1.42 -9.13
N PRO A 419 -23.36 2.05 -10.28
CA PRO A 419 -24.56 2.90 -10.38
C PRO A 419 -25.84 2.14 -10.03
N ALA A 420 -25.96 0.86 -10.43
CA ALA A 420 -27.14 0.06 -10.10
C ALA A 420 -27.22 -0.30 -8.60
N ILE A 421 -26.09 -0.56 -7.96
CA ILE A 421 -26.03 -0.76 -6.50
C ILE A 421 -26.45 0.52 -5.79
N SER A 422 -25.96 1.68 -6.23
CA SER A 422 -26.31 2.99 -5.67
C SER A 422 -27.80 3.28 -5.82
N ALA A 423 -28.39 3.02 -7.01
CA ALA A 423 -29.81 3.17 -7.25
C ALA A 423 -30.65 2.20 -6.39
N ASP A 424 -30.20 0.96 -6.23
CA ASP A 424 -30.88 -0.01 -5.38
C ASP A 424 -30.88 0.42 -3.90
N ILE A 425 -29.78 0.98 -3.40
CA ILE A 425 -29.70 1.52 -2.03
C ILE A 425 -30.60 2.75 -1.87
N ALA A 426 -30.55 3.69 -2.81
CA ALA A 426 -31.36 4.92 -2.78
C ALA A 426 -32.87 4.66 -2.78
N HIS A 427 -33.30 3.51 -3.28
CA HIS A 427 -34.71 3.09 -3.32
C HIS A 427 -35.03 1.93 -2.35
N ASP A 428 -34.25 1.76 -1.29
CA ASP A 428 -34.45 0.76 -0.24
C ASP A 428 -34.47 -0.71 -0.74
N ARG A 429 -33.93 -0.97 -1.92
CA ARG A 429 -33.82 -2.32 -2.51
C ARG A 429 -32.57 -3.05 -2.00
N PHE A 430 -32.35 -3.03 -0.70
CA PHE A 430 -31.10 -3.47 -0.05
C PHE A 430 -30.67 -4.90 -0.38
N ALA A 431 -31.63 -5.84 -0.43
CA ALA A 431 -31.31 -7.23 -0.76
C ALA A 431 -30.69 -7.37 -2.16
N ARG A 432 -31.16 -6.57 -3.13
CA ARG A 432 -30.64 -6.55 -4.51
C ARG A 432 -29.29 -5.86 -4.56
N ALA A 433 -29.13 -4.74 -3.86
CA ALA A 433 -27.86 -4.04 -3.74
C ALA A 433 -26.77 -4.95 -3.18
N ILE A 434 -27.05 -5.65 -2.06
CA ILE A 434 -26.13 -6.60 -1.44
C ILE A 434 -25.77 -7.74 -2.41
N ALA A 435 -26.76 -8.30 -3.12
CA ALA A 435 -26.52 -9.39 -4.07
C ALA A 435 -25.65 -8.95 -5.27
N ARG A 436 -25.84 -7.71 -5.79
CA ARG A 436 -25.00 -7.14 -6.85
C ARG A 436 -23.57 -6.88 -6.35
N ALA A 437 -23.44 -6.25 -5.19
CA ALA A 437 -22.14 -5.97 -4.59
C ALA A 437 -21.37 -7.27 -4.25
N ALA A 438 -22.08 -8.34 -3.83
CA ALA A 438 -21.47 -9.65 -3.59
C ALA A 438 -20.84 -10.22 -4.86
N LYS A 439 -21.50 -10.11 -6.02
CA LYS A 439 -20.94 -10.59 -7.31
C LYS A 439 -19.63 -9.88 -7.66
N LEU A 440 -19.57 -8.54 -7.48
CA LEU A 440 -18.34 -7.79 -7.72
C LEU A 440 -17.22 -8.19 -6.76
N ARG A 441 -17.54 -8.31 -5.47
CA ARG A 441 -16.58 -8.75 -4.45
C ARG A 441 -16.03 -10.14 -4.75
N ASP A 442 -16.91 -11.09 -5.09
CA ASP A 442 -16.51 -12.49 -5.32
C ASP A 442 -15.68 -12.65 -6.60
N ALA A 443 -15.91 -11.77 -7.59
CA ALA A 443 -15.08 -11.69 -8.80
C ALA A 443 -13.72 -10.97 -8.54
N ASN A 444 -13.64 -10.14 -7.49
CA ASN A 444 -12.46 -9.33 -7.18
C ASN A 444 -12.07 -9.48 -5.68
N PRO A 445 -11.72 -10.68 -5.21
CA PRO A 445 -11.51 -10.97 -3.78
C PRO A 445 -10.30 -10.26 -3.17
N GLY A 446 -9.34 -9.81 -4.00
CA GLY A 446 -8.16 -9.05 -3.61
C GLY A 446 -8.33 -7.53 -3.65
N VAL A 447 -9.50 -7.01 -4.07
CA VAL A 447 -9.75 -5.56 -4.20
C VAL A 447 -10.47 -5.04 -2.96
N ALA A 448 -9.80 -4.20 -2.18
CA ALA A 448 -10.35 -3.63 -0.94
C ALA A 448 -11.66 -2.87 -1.19
N ASP A 449 -11.75 -2.08 -2.27
CA ASP A 449 -12.93 -1.31 -2.63
C ASP A 449 -14.16 -2.18 -2.93
N ALA A 450 -13.97 -3.38 -3.47
CA ALA A 450 -15.07 -4.32 -3.69
C ALA A 450 -15.67 -4.81 -2.36
N HIS A 451 -14.81 -5.03 -1.36
CA HIS A 451 -15.27 -5.36 -0.01
C HIS A 451 -15.90 -4.16 0.70
N LEU A 452 -15.37 -2.94 0.50
CA LEU A 452 -15.99 -1.71 1.01
C LEU A 452 -17.38 -1.52 0.44
N LEU A 453 -17.56 -1.62 -0.87
CA LEU A 453 -18.84 -1.49 -1.54
C LEU A 453 -19.87 -2.52 -1.04
N PHE A 454 -19.46 -3.78 -0.89
CA PHE A 454 -20.32 -4.81 -0.33
C PHE A 454 -20.69 -4.51 1.13
N GLY A 455 -19.72 -4.07 1.93
CA GLY A 455 -19.95 -3.65 3.31
C GLY A 455 -20.90 -2.45 3.41
N ASP A 456 -20.75 -1.46 2.54
CA ASP A 456 -21.60 -0.26 2.47
C ASP A 456 -23.06 -0.64 2.13
N ALA A 457 -23.27 -1.53 1.16
CA ALA A 457 -24.60 -2.06 0.82
C ALA A 457 -25.21 -2.86 2.00
N ALA A 458 -24.38 -3.64 2.71
CA ALA A 458 -24.81 -4.39 3.89
C ALA A 458 -25.18 -3.46 5.06
N MET A 459 -24.39 -2.40 5.29
CA MET A 459 -24.69 -1.34 6.29
C MET A 459 -26.02 -0.67 6.01
N ALA A 460 -26.26 -0.25 4.76
CA ALA A 460 -27.51 0.37 4.34
C ALA A 460 -28.72 -0.56 4.60
N GLY A 461 -28.55 -1.85 4.37
CA GLY A 461 -29.58 -2.87 4.62
C GLY A 461 -29.65 -3.38 6.08
N GLY A 462 -28.93 -2.76 7.03
CA GLY A 462 -28.92 -3.16 8.44
C GLY A 462 -28.24 -4.51 8.72
N ARG A 463 -27.53 -5.07 7.73
CA ARG A 463 -26.80 -6.36 7.89
C ARG A 463 -25.39 -6.11 8.43
N TYR A 464 -25.32 -5.66 9.68
CA TYR A 464 -24.07 -5.25 10.32
C TYR A 464 -23.07 -6.40 10.46
N ASP A 465 -23.53 -7.64 10.59
CA ASP A 465 -22.72 -8.85 10.59
C ASP A 465 -21.89 -8.99 9.31
N LEU A 466 -22.55 -8.84 8.16
CA LEU A 466 -21.92 -8.90 6.84
C LEU A 466 -20.97 -7.71 6.61
N ALA A 467 -21.39 -6.51 7.03
CA ALA A 467 -20.59 -5.31 6.91
C ALA A 467 -19.27 -5.42 7.71
N VAL A 468 -19.34 -5.89 8.97
CA VAL A 468 -18.14 -6.09 9.79
C VAL A 468 -17.18 -7.09 9.15
N ALA A 469 -17.69 -8.22 8.61
CA ALA A 469 -16.86 -9.20 7.93
C ALA A 469 -16.17 -8.60 6.68
N ALA A 470 -16.93 -7.85 5.88
CA ALA A 470 -16.43 -7.22 4.67
C ALA A 470 -15.36 -6.15 4.98
N TYR A 471 -15.61 -5.28 5.95
CA TYR A 471 -14.67 -4.23 6.31
C TYR A 471 -13.41 -4.75 7.01
N ARG A 472 -13.49 -5.88 7.73
CA ARG A 472 -12.29 -6.58 8.22
C ARG A 472 -11.43 -7.04 7.07
N LYS A 473 -12.05 -7.64 6.03
CA LYS A 473 -11.32 -8.06 4.84
C LYS A 473 -10.75 -6.88 4.06
N ALA A 474 -11.54 -5.82 3.86
CA ALA A 474 -11.04 -4.60 3.22
C ALA A 474 -9.81 -4.02 3.96
N ARG A 475 -9.84 -3.98 5.30
CA ARG A 475 -8.72 -3.51 6.11
C ARG A 475 -7.48 -4.41 6.03
N ASP A 476 -7.68 -5.71 5.84
CA ASP A 476 -6.58 -6.65 5.67
C ASP A 476 -5.91 -6.52 4.29
N LEU A 477 -6.66 -6.10 3.27
CA LEU A 477 -6.16 -5.78 1.94
C LEU A 477 -5.56 -4.37 1.85
N ASP A 478 -6.18 -3.40 2.53
CA ASP A 478 -5.76 -2.00 2.60
C ASP A 478 -5.89 -1.49 4.04
N ALA A 479 -4.76 -1.26 4.71
CA ALA A 479 -4.71 -0.71 6.08
C ALA A 479 -4.99 0.81 6.14
N GLY A 480 -5.60 1.36 5.10
CA GLY A 480 -5.99 2.77 4.99
C GLY A 480 -6.99 3.23 6.05
N GLU A 481 -7.21 4.55 6.09
CA GLU A 481 -8.12 5.17 7.05
C GLU A 481 -9.58 4.78 6.79
N ALA A 482 -10.00 4.74 5.53
CA ALA A 482 -11.40 4.48 5.16
C ALA A 482 -11.91 3.10 5.61
N PRO A 483 -11.21 1.97 5.35
CA PRO A 483 -11.64 0.67 5.85
C PRO A 483 -11.69 0.60 7.39
N ALA A 484 -10.73 1.24 8.07
CA ALA A 484 -10.67 1.23 9.53
C ALA A 484 -11.84 2.00 10.17
N LEU A 485 -12.21 3.16 9.63
CA LEU A 485 -13.33 3.98 10.10
C LEU A 485 -14.67 3.27 9.87
N ARG A 486 -14.88 2.69 8.69
CA ARG A 486 -16.08 1.91 8.38
C ARG A 486 -16.22 0.69 9.28
N LEU A 487 -15.12 -0.03 9.53
CA LEU A 487 -15.12 -1.15 10.46
C LEU A 487 -15.52 -0.71 11.87
N ALA A 488 -14.95 0.39 12.37
CA ALA A 488 -15.27 0.91 13.70
C ALA A 488 -16.74 1.29 13.82
N ASN A 489 -17.30 1.98 12.83
CA ASN A 489 -18.72 2.32 12.80
C ASN A 489 -19.62 1.06 12.72
N ALA A 490 -19.29 0.10 11.86
CA ALA A 490 -20.05 -1.14 11.72
C ALA A 490 -20.06 -1.97 13.01
N LEU A 491 -18.93 -2.08 13.70
CA LEU A 491 -18.84 -2.74 15.00
C LEU A 491 -19.72 -2.06 16.04
N PHE A 492 -19.71 -0.72 16.08
CA PHE A 492 -20.59 0.01 16.99
C PHE A 492 -22.07 -0.27 16.70
N ARG A 493 -22.48 -0.20 15.42
CA ARG A 493 -23.86 -0.50 14.99
C ARG A 493 -24.25 -1.95 15.21
N ALA A 494 -23.28 -2.86 15.18
CA ALA A 494 -23.48 -4.28 15.52
C ALA A 494 -23.63 -4.55 17.03
N GLY A 495 -23.51 -3.52 17.88
CA GLY A 495 -23.58 -3.66 19.33
C GLY A 495 -22.24 -4.06 19.99
N ASP A 496 -21.12 -3.89 19.31
CA ASP A 496 -19.77 -4.12 19.84
C ASP A 496 -18.98 -2.79 19.99
N PRO A 497 -19.29 -1.97 20.99
CA PRO A 497 -18.58 -0.72 21.23
C PRO A 497 -17.12 -0.92 21.69
N ALA A 498 -16.82 -2.09 22.28
CA ALA A 498 -15.45 -2.41 22.67
C ALA A 498 -14.56 -2.70 21.45
N GLY A 499 -15.06 -3.51 20.51
CA GLY A 499 -14.40 -3.76 19.23
C GLY A 499 -14.25 -2.48 18.39
N SER A 500 -15.28 -1.63 18.36
CA SER A 500 -15.22 -0.30 17.72
C SER A 500 -14.10 0.56 18.31
N GLY A 501 -14.03 0.65 19.64
CA GLY A 501 -12.96 1.38 20.33
C GLY A 501 -11.56 0.83 20.01
N ALA A 502 -11.43 -0.51 19.98
CA ALA A 502 -10.17 -1.16 19.61
C ALA A 502 -9.75 -0.85 18.16
N ALA A 503 -10.70 -0.84 17.21
CA ALA A 503 -10.44 -0.49 15.81
C ALA A 503 -9.95 0.98 15.67
N ILE A 504 -10.56 1.91 16.39
CA ILE A 504 -10.16 3.33 16.42
C ILE A 504 -8.76 3.49 17.04
N LEU A 505 -8.47 2.77 18.14
CA LEU A 505 -7.15 2.81 18.77
C LEU A 505 -6.07 2.28 17.82
N ALA A 506 -6.33 1.15 17.16
CA ALA A 506 -5.40 0.59 16.17
C ALA A 506 -5.14 1.56 15.01
N LEU A 507 -6.18 2.27 14.51
CA LEU A 507 -6.00 3.31 13.50
C LEU A 507 -5.15 4.47 14.03
N ARG A 508 -5.36 4.91 15.28
CA ARG A 508 -4.58 5.99 15.88
C ARG A 508 -3.13 5.59 16.16
N ASP A 509 -2.88 4.33 16.49
CA ASP A 509 -1.52 3.82 16.68
C ASP A 509 -0.74 3.79 15.35
N SER A 510 -1.42 3.41 14.26
CA SER A 510 -0.85 3.43 12.91
C SER A 510 -0.82 4.84 12.29
N GLN A 511 -1.79 5.69 12.63
CA GLN A 511 -1.93 7.06 12.12
C GLN A 511 -2.24 8.04 13.26
N PRO A 512 -1.24 8.43 14.09
CA PRO A 512 -1.47 9.31 15.25
C PRO A 512 -2.02 10.69 14.89
N SER A 513 -1.92 11.05 13.61
CA SER A 513 -2.39 12.32 13.07
C SER A 513 -3.79 12.26 12.46
N SER A 514 -4.47 11.12 12.45
CA SER A 514 -5.80 11.01 11.86
C SER A 514 -6.82 11.88 12.58
N VAL A 515 -7.28 12.93 11.90
CA VAL A 515 -8.38 13.80 12.34
C VAL A 515 -9.69 13.03 12.30
N ALA A 516 -9.88 12.19 11.28
CA ALA A 516 -11.11 11.41 11.11
C ALA A 516 -11.29 10.37 12.22
N ALA A 517 -10.21 9.73 12.69
CA ALA A 517 -10.26 8.80 13.82
C ALA A 517 -10.73 9.51 15.12
N ASP A 518 -10.20 10.69 15.42
CA ASP A 518 -10.64 11.47 16.59
C ASP A 518 -12.08 12.00 16.41
N ARG A 519 -12.50 12.37 15.18
CA ARG A 519 -13.90 12.78 14.92
C ARG A 519 -14.88 11.62 15.11
N LEU A 520 -14.55 10.43 14.58
CA LEU A 520 -15.39 9.24 14.79
C LEU A 520 -15.45 8.85 16.26
N ALA A 521 -14.31 8.83 16.95
CA ALA A 521 -14.28 8.57 18.39
C ALA A 521 -15.15 9.55 19.19
N ALA A 522 -15.15 10.83 18.79
CA ALA A 522 -16.00 11.83 19.41
C ALA A 522 -17.49 11.58 19.13
N ALA A 523 -17.86 11.27 17.87
CA ALA A 523 -19.23 10.96 17.50
C ALA A 523 -19.77 9.77 18.31
N LEU A 524 -19.02 8.66 18.36
CA LEU A 524 -19.39 7.48 19.14
C LEU A 524 -19.45 7.77 20.66
N ALA A 525 -18.56 8.62 21.17
CA ALA A 525 -18.61 9.03 22.57
C ALA A 525 -19.85 9.90 22.87
N MET A 526 -20.27 10.75 21.93
CA MET A 526 -21.51 11.55 22.03
C MET A 526 -22.75 10.65 22.00
N ASP A 527 -22.82 9.65 21.11
CA ASP A 527 -23.90 8.69 21.04
C ASP A 527 -24.05 7.86 22.35
N MET A 528 -22.92 7.66 23.05
CA MET A 528 -22.87 6.99 24.35
C MET A 528 -23.01 7.96 25.54
N GLU A 529 -23.30 9.23 25.32
CA GLU A 529 -23.37 10.31 26.31
C GLU A 529 -22.08 10.47 27.14
N ARG A 530 -20.93 10.03 26.61
CA ARG A 530 -19.61 10.15 27.25
C ARG A 530 -18.97 11.50 26.92
N TRP A 531 -19.59 12.56 27.40
CA TRP A 531 -19.27 13.94 27.03
C TRP A 531 -17.81 14.35 27.27
N ASP A 532 -17.18 13.87 28.35
CA ASP A 532 -15.76 14.17 28.63
C ASP A 532 -14.83 13.55 27.58
N GLN A 533 -15.14 12.34 27.12
CA GLN A 533 -14.38 11.69 26.07
C GLN A 533 -14.58 12.41 24.73
N ALA A 534 -15.82 12.78 24.39
CA ALA A 534 -16.12 13.56 23.19
C ALA A 534 -15.35 14.89 23.18
N ILE A 535 -15.37 15.64 24.27
CA ILE A 535 -14.63 16.90 24.42
C ILE A 535 -13.11 16.68 24.26
N ALA A 536 -12.56 15.61 24.82
CA ALA A 536 -11.15 15.31 24.70
C ALA A 536 -10.74 15.01 23.23
N HIS A 537 -11.56 14.21 22.51
CA HIS A 537 -11.34 13.90 21.10
C HIS A 537 -11.47 15.15 20.22
N LEU A 538 -12.57 15.88 20.31
CA LEU A 538 -12.80 17.11 19.55
C LEU A 538 -11.76 18.19 19.89
N GLY A 539 -11.31 18.25 21.14
CA GLY A 539 -10.23 19.13 21.55
C GLY A 539 -8.90 18.82 20.88
N ARG A 540 -8.58 17.54 20.61
CA ARG A 540 -7.41 17.16 19.82
C ARG A 540 -7.56 17.58 18.37
N VAL A 541 -8.73 17.34 17.77
CA VAL A 541 -9.04 17.80 16.42
C VAL A 541 -8.86 19.32 16.32
N ARG A 542 -9.48 20.08 17.21
CA ARG A 542 -9.40 21.54 17.23
C ARG A 542 -7.96 22.06 17.36
N ARG A 543 -7.12 21.45 18.20
CA ARG A 543 -5.71 21.84 18.31
C ARG A 543 -4.93 21.64 17.00
N ARG A 544 -5.34 20.69 16.17
CA ARG A 544 -4.66 20.37 14.91
C ARG A 544 -5.13 21.24 13.75
N ILE A 545 -6.45 21.41 13.58
CA ILE A 545 -7.04 22.12 12.43
C ILE A 545 -7.44 23.57 12.76
N GLY A 546 -7.33 23.98 14.03
CA GLY A 546 -7.78 25.29 14.50
C GLY A 546 -9.31 25.42 14.53
N ASP A 547 -9.79 26.67 14.64
CA ASP A 547 -11.21 27.03 14.66
C ASP A 547 -11.77 27.21 13.23
N ARG A 548 -11.47 26.27 12.31
CA ARG A 548 -11.83 26.37 10.89
C ARG A 548 -12.95 25.43 10.48
N ASP A 549 -13.26 24.42 11.31
CA ASP A 549 -14.32 23.44 11.05
C ASP A 549 -15.54 23.73 11.92
N ALA A 550 -16.62 24.17 11.27
CA ALA A 550 -17.86 24.54 11.95
C ALA A 550 -18.52 23.34 12.65
N VAL A 551 -18.40 22.13 12.08
CA VAL A 551 -18.97 20.90 12.64
C VAL A 551 -18.27 20.53 13.94
N VAL A 552 -16.93 20.58 13.96
CA VAL A 552 -16.14 20.33 15.19
C VAL A 552 -16.49 21.32 16.29
N LEU A 553 -16.65 22.60 15.94
CA LEU A 553 -17.03 23.62 16.91
C LEU A 553 -18.48 23.44 17.40
N ARG A 554 -19.42 23.07 16.53
CA ARG A 554 -20.81 22.72 16.88
C ARG A 554 -20.83 21.55 17.86
N ASP A 555 -20.11 20.49 17.56
CA ASP A 555 -20.10 19.28 18.38
C ASP A 555 -19.44 19.51 19.75
N LEU A 556 -18.37 20.32 19.80
CA LEU A 556 -17.80 20.79 21.07
C LEU A 556 -18.79 21.62 21.85
N ALA A 557 -19.51 22.55 21.21
CA ALA A 557 -20.53 23.37 21.88
C ALA A 557 -21.66 22.48 22.43
N ARG A 558 -22.14 21.49 21.65
CA ARG A 558 -23.16 20.53 22.08
C ARG A 558 -22.69 19.70 23.28
N ALA A 559 -21.45 19.22 23.25
CA ALA A 559 -20.90 18.45 24.37
C ALA A 559 -20.73 19.27 25.63
N TRP A 560 -20.30 20.53 25.55
CA TRP A 560 -20.25 21.46 26.70
C TRP A 560 -21.63 21.82 27.20
N MET A 561 -22.61 22.05 26.31
CA MET A 561 -23.99 22.32 26.69
C MET A 561 -24.60 21.13 27.43
N ALA A 562 -24.39 19.89 26.95
CA ALA A 562 -24.85 18.67 27.63
C ALA A 562 -24.26 18.49 29.03
N LYS A 563 -23.04 19.02 29.28
CA LYS A 563 -22.43 19.08 30.62
C LYS A 563 -22.92 20.24 31.46
N GLY A 564 -23.81 21.10 30.96
CA GLY A 564 -24.30 22.28 31.65
C GLY A 564 -23.34 23.49 31.62
N ASP A 565 -22.26 23.44 30.84
CA ASP A 565 -21.28 24.52 30.73
C ASP A 565 -21.58 25.41 29.51
N ALA A 566 -22.61 26.24 29.65
CA ALA A 566 -23.01 27.22 28.64
C ALA A 566 -21.94 28.28 28.37
N VAL A 567 -21.09 28.57 29.35
CA VAL A 567 -20.01 29.58 29.24
C VAL A 567 -18.98 29.14 28.20
N ARG A 568 -18.62 27.86 28.18
CA ARG A 568 -17.72 27.31 27.18
C ARG A 568 -18.42 27.01 25.86
N ALA A 569 -19.71 26.64 25.89
CA ALA A 569 -20.47 26.28 24.69
C ALA A 569 -20.75 27.49 23.79
N LEU A 570 -21.19 28.61 24.34
CA LEU A 570 -21.67 29.78 23.61
C LEU A 570 -20.63 30.34 22.59
N PRO A 571 -19.38 30.63 22.97
CA PRO A 571 -18.40 31.16 22.02
C PRO A 571 -18.07 30.18 20.88
N LEU A 572 -18.15 28.87 21.14
CA LEU A 572 -17.96 27.84 20.11
C LEU A 572 -19.10 27.83 19.10
N ALA A 573 -20.36 27.86 19.59
CA ALA A 573 -21.54 27.92 18.72
C ALA A 573 -21.57 29.24 17.92
N ALA A 574 -21.26 30.37 18.53
CA ALA A 574 -21.13 31.65 17.85
C ALA A 574 -20.04 31.63 16.75
N ARG A 575 -18.92 30.99 17.01
CA ARG A 575 -17.85 30.82 15.99
C ARG A 575 -18.28 29.87 14.86
N ALA A 576 -18.94 28.75 15.19
CA ALA A 576 -19.49 27.82 14.20
C ALA A 576 -20.50 28.54 13.28
N TYR A 577 -21.41 29.33 13.86
CA TYR A 577 -22.38 30.12 13.11
C TYR A 577 -21.73 31.13 12.14
N ARG A 578 -20.66 31.82 12.59
CA ARG A 578 -19.92 32.73 11.69
C ARG A 578 -19.27 32.01 10.52
N LEU A 579 -18.86 30.76 10.69
CA LEU A 579 -18.26 29.94 9.62
C LEU A 579 -19.33 29.40 8.65
N GLN A 580 -20.52 29.05 9.16
CA GLN A 580 -21.62 28.49 8.38
C GLN A 580 -22.96 29.14 8.78
N PRO A 581 -23.24 30.38 8.34
CA PRO A 581 -24.42 31.14 8.78
C PRO A 581 -25.73 30.65 8.18
N LEU A 582 -25.69 29.65 7.29
CA LEU A 582 -26.87 29.02 6.67
C LEU A 582 -27.08 27.58 7.15
N ASN A 583 -26.31 27.11 8.10
CA ASN A 583 -26.45 25.77 8.67
C ASN A 583 -27.52 25.78 9.78
N GLY A 584 -28.66 25.12 9.52
CA GLY A 584 -29.83 25.08 10.42
C GLY A 584 -29.50 24.50 11.79
N ASP A 585 -28.75 23.41 11.87
CA ASP A 585 -28.37 22.76 13.14
C ASP A 585 -27.52 23.68 14.03
N ILE A 586 -26.58 24.40 13.41
CA ILE A 586 -25.73 25.35 14.11
C ILE A 586 -26.54 26.56 14.61
N MET A 587 -27.48 27.04 13.76
CA MET A 587 -28.38 28.14 14.17
C MET A 587 -29.25 27.76 15.36
N LEU A 588 -29.85 26.56 15.33
CA LEU A 588 -30.71 26.09 16.42
C LEU A 588 -29.93 25.90 17.71
N LEU A 589 -28.74 25.27 17.67
CA LEU A 589 -27.87 25.14 18.84
C LEU A 589 -27.47 26.50 19.41
N TYR A 590 -27.13 27.46 18.53
CA TYR A 590 -26.73 28.80 18.99
C TYR A 590 -27.93 29.54 19.57
N ALA A 591 -29.13 29.42 18.99
CA ALA A 591 -30.36 29.97 19.52
C ALA A 591 -30.70 29.42 20.92
N ASP A 592 -30.54 28.11 21.14
CA ASP A 592 -30.80 27.47 22.42
C ASP A 592 -29.86 27.98 23.52
N LEU A 593 -28.58 28.16 23.18
CA LEU A 593 -27.58 28.71 24.08
C LEU A 593 -27.85 30.19 24.41
N LEU A 594 -28.30 31.01 23.45
CA LEU A 594 -28.67 32.40 23.67
C LEU A 594 -29.93 32.51 24.55
N ALA A 595 -30.96 31.70 24.29
CA ALA A 595 -32.17 31.64 25.09
C ALA A 595 -31.87 31.27 26.56
N GLY A 596 -30.97 30.29 26.78
CA GLY A 596 -30.50 29.89 28.10
C GLY A 596 -29.75 30.99 28.87
N GLN A 597 -29.27 32.01 28.15
CA GLN A 597 -28.65 33.20 28.75
C GLN A 597 -29.59 34.44 28.85
N GLY A 598 -30.85 34.26 28.44
CA GLY A 598 -31.85 35.32 28.48
C GLY A 598 -31.91 36.20 27.23
N ASP A 599 -31.11 35.95 26.22
CA ASP A 599 -31.16 36.66 24.94
C ASP A 599 -32.22 36.03 24.02
N THR A 600 -33.48 36.15 24.42
CA THR A 600 -34.62 35.54 23.71
C THR A 600 -34.86 36.15 22.34
N LYS A 601 -34.59 37.44 22.16
CA LYS A 601 -34.80 38.17 20.91
C LYS A 601 -33.92 37.61 19.77
N ASN A 602 -32.63 37.47 20.05
CA ASN A 602 -31.69 36.93 19.04
C ASN A 602 -31.91 35.42 18.83
N ALA A 603 -32.31 34.68 19.86
CA ALA A 603 -32.67 33.27 19.75
C ALA A 603 -33.87 33.05 18.83
N GLU A 604 -34.95 33.85 18.95
CA GLU A 604 -36.12 33.78 18.07
C GLU A 604 -35.77 34.13 16.62
N ALA A 605 -35.00 35.20 16.42
CA ALA A 605 -34.55 35.59 15.08
C ALA A 605 -33.74 34.47 14.36
N LEU A 606 -32.91 33.75 15.11
CA LEU A 606 -32.15 32.59 14.54
C LEU A 606 -33.05 31.39 14.24
N ARG A 607 -34.05 31.11 15.08
CA ARG A 607 -35.01 30.02 14.83
C ARG A 607 -35.89 30.33 13.59
N ASP A 608 -36.34 31.59 13.48
CA ASP A 608 -37.09 32.01 12.29
C ASP A 608 -36.28 31.91 11.01
N LYS A 609 -35.00 32.29 11.06
CA LYS A 609 -34.07 32.13 9.94
C LYS A 609 -33.81 30.66 9.60
N ALA A 610 -33.65 29.78 10.59
CA ALA A 610 -33.50 28.36 10.36
C ALA A 610 -34.75 27.75 9.71
N ALA A 611 -35.94 28.14 10.14
CA ALA A 611 -37.20 27.70 9.58
C ALA A 611 -37.41 28.16 8.12
N GLN A 612 -36.87 29.31 7.73
CA GLN A 612 -36.93 29.81 6.36
C GLN A 612 -35.98 29.05 5.41
N ILE A 613 -34.85 28.56 5.93
CA ILE A 613 -33.87 27.82 5.13
C ILE A 613 -34.25 26.34 4.98
N GLY A 614 -34.98 25.77 5.94
CA GLY A 614 -35.46 24.38 5.89
C GLY A 614 -36.71 24.17 5.03
N ARG A 615 -37.21 25.21 4.38
CA ARG A 615 -38.27 25.18 3.40
C ARG A 615 -37.73 25.24 1.97
#